data_890c1cf3dc461bc882996ad30a33b952
#
_entry.id   890c1cf3dc461bc882996ad30a33b952
#
_cell.length_a   1.000
_cell.length_b   1.000
_cell.length_c   1.000
_cell.angle_alpha   90.00
_cell.angle_beta   90.00
_cell.angle_gamma   90.00
#
_symmetry.space_group_name_H-M   'P 1'
#
loop_
_entity.id
_entity.type
_entity.pdbx_description
1 polymer ?
#
loop_
_entity_poly.entity_id
_entity_poly.type
_entity_poly.pdbx_seq_one_letter_code
_entity_poly.pdbx_strand_id
1 'polypeptide(L)'
;ESLQALQAGPGATPGELTNVVRLARGSEAARQILPLEAITLDIVAMLFDLIFADDKVPNSIKGLVSRLQIPILKVAILDQQFFADRSHPARRFLDSISGIATRWGQTVDEGDPFYLKLSELVERIQNTFGQDADIFATAITELAAFVTEHESKEVETARTVAEIVQRKENELRSQRERQATSRLSANSALAPLLATALPLAIEQFLLGHWRDVLHQHALESGTDSTPFLDAKRIAGELVWSIAPKTDADERKRQAALLPKLVSGLNQGLDQIGTSADARRLFMDALMELNLAAIRGVKRGQEEVTEMVVPPPVDNPAVELQVTHSVENGVRIEEVSLPERETAADGSTQDRASLRRVKHLVRGDWVDFIGDDGQGRRERLTWISPSRSLFLFSNHAANCAISITPEALAHRLQTNTARLVERDAPMFERALDGAIKALDQPASGHSE
;
A
#
# COMPACT_ATOMS: atom_id res chain seq x y z
N GLU A 1 40.75 -28.45 23.79
CA GLU A 1 40.07 -28.82 25.07
C GLU A 1 39.57 -27.58 25.80
N SER A 2 40.34 -26.50 25.95
CA SER A 2 39.93 -25.29 26.65
C SER A 2 38.73 -24.58 25.98
N LEU A 3 38.63 -24.58 24.63
CA LEU A 3 37.54 -24.00 23.89
C LEU A 3 36.21 -24.86 23.97
N GLN A 4 36.37 -26.18 24.15
CA GLN A 4 35.22 -27.07 24.38
C GLN A 4 34.57 -26.84 25.76
N ALA A 5 35.40 -26.52 26.77
CA ALA A 5 34.91 -26.20 28.12
C ALA A 5 34.11 -24.87 28.15
N LEU A 6 34.46 -23.90 27.30
CA LEU A 6 33.74 -22.64 27.15
C LEU A 6 32.39 -22.82 26.41
N GLN A 7 32.27 -23.82 25.54
CA GLN A 7 31.04 -24.18 24.86
C GLN A 7 30.00 -24.83 25.78
N ALA A 8 30.46 -25.50 26.84
CA ALA A 8 29.63 -26.14 27.87
C ALA A 8 29.31 -25.25 29.09
N GLY A 9 29.76 -24.01 29.09
CA GLY A 9 29.43 -23.02 30.13
C GLY A 9 27.95 -22.74 30.29
N PRO A 10 27.49 -22.20 31.45
CA PRO A 10 26.09 -21.96 31.70
C PRO A 10 25.50 -21.10 30.60
N GLY A 11 24.45 -21.61 29.97
CA GLY A 11 23.78 -20.96 28.86
C GLY A 11 23.42 -19.52 29.21
N ALA A 12 23.71 -18.60 28.31
CA ALA A 12 23.32 -17.23 28.45
C ALA A 12 21.81 -17.18 28.73
N THR A 13 21.42 -16.49 29.78
CA THR A 13 20.02 -16.23 30.09
C THR A 13 19.35 -15.62 28.87
N PRO A 14 18.13 -16.03 28.49
CA PRO A 14 17.41 -15.44 27.37
C PRO A 14 17.30 -13.93 27.57
N GLY A 15 17.98 -13.14 26.74
CA GLY A 15 17.94 -11.69 26.79
C GLY A 15 19.28 -10.96 26.92
N GLU A 16 20.36 -11.62 27.29
CA GLU A 16 21.68 -10.98 27.41
C GLU A 16 22.63 -11.50 26.33
N LEU A 17 22.88 -10.66 25.29
CA LEU A 17 23.83 -10.96 24.22
C LEU A 17 25.27 -10.82 24.76
N THR A 18 25.85 -11.92 25.22
CA THR A 18 27.19 -11.93 25.79
C THR A 18 28.21 -12.33 24.75
N ASN A 19 29.26 -11.53 24.57
CA ASN A 19 30.41 -11.91 23.73
C ASN A 19 31.32 -12.86 24.49
N VAL A 20 31.11 -14.18 24.31
CA VAL A 20 31.86 -15.25 24.98
C VAL A 20 33.33 -15.25 24.55
N VAL A 21 33.65 -14.85 23.32
CA VAL A 21 35.02 -14.74 22.80
C VAL A 21 35.80 -13.68 23.59
N ARG A 22 35.18 -12.55 23.92
CA ARG A 22 35.79 -11.50 24.76
C ARG A 22 36.04 -11.96 26.19
N LEU A 23 35.12 -12.75 26.76
CA LEU A 23 35.31 -13.34 28.08
C LEU A 23 36.44 -14.37 28.08
N ALA A 24 36.57 -15.16 27.03
CA ALA A 24 37.67 -16.11 26.86
C ALA A 24 39.06 -15.46 26.90
N ARG A 25 39.18 -14.24 26.36
CA ARG A 25 40.41 -13.45 26.41
C ARG A 25 40.86 -13.11 27.84
N GLY A 26 39.93 -12.86 28.75
CA GLY A 26 40.21 -12.58 30.18
C GLY A 26 40.62 -13.80 31.00
N SER A 27 40.54 -15.00 30.45
CA SER A 27 40.84 -16.25 31.17
C SER A 27 42.32 -16.57 31.27
N GLU A 28 42.71 -17.37 32.27
CA GLU A 28 44.09 -17.86 32.42
C GLU A 28 44.54 -18.68 31.18
N ALA A 29 43.62 -19.35 30.50
CA ALA A 29 43.91 -20.10 29.27
C ALA A 29 44.39 -19.18 28.12
N ALA A 30 43.94 -17.93 28.08
CA ALA A 30 44.38 -16.95 27.08
C ALA A 30 45.85 -16.50 27.23
N ARG A 31 46.45 -16.71 28.40
CA ARG A 31 47.89 -16.35 28.64
C ARG A 31 48.89 -17.31 27.98
N GLN A 32 48.41 -18.47 27.49
CA GLN A 32 49.25 -19.49 26.84
C GLN A 32 49.06 -19.53 25.31
N ILE A 33 48.30 -18.61 24.74
CA ILE A 33 47.97 -18.57 23.31
C ILE A 33 49.13 -17.89 22.55
N LEU A 34 49.44 -18.37 21.34
CA LEU A 34 50.41 -17.77 20.45
C LEU A 34 49.95 -16.33 20.05
N PRO A 35 50.88 -15.39 19.81
CA PRO A 35 50.52 -14.00 19.50
C PRO A 35 49.60 -13.85 18.30
N LEU A 36 49.70 -14.70 17.29
CA LEU A 36 48.84 -14.70 16.11
C LEU A 36 47.41 -15.15 16.45
N GLU A 37 47.26 -16.18 17.27
CA GLU A 37 45.94 -16.65 17.74
C GLU A 37 45.23 -15.62 18.63
N ALA A 38 46.02 -14.85 19.43
CA ALA A 38 45.50 -13.77 20.26
C ALA A 38 44.92 -12.64 19.39
N ILE A 39 45.57 -12.27 18.30
CA ILE A 39 45.08 -11.28 17.34
C ILE A 39 43.82 -11.80 16.66
N THR A 40 43.76 -13.08 16.26
CA THR A 40 42.57 -13.71 15.67
C THR A 40 41.38 -13.66 16.62
N LEU A 41 41.61 -13.96 17.90
CA LEU A 41 40.59 -13.90 18.93
C LEU A 41 40.05 -12.48 19.10
N ASP A 42 40.92 -11.45 19.09
CA ASP A 42 40.50 -10.05 19.18
C ASP A 42 39.65 -9.62 17.98
N ILE A 43 40.04 -9.99 16.77
CA ILE A 43 39.27 -9.67 15.55
C ILE A 43 37.92 -10.34 15.57
N VAL A 44 37.85 -11.62 15.95
CA VAL A 44 36.56 -12.35 16.06
C VAL A 44 35.67 -11.74 17.17
N ALA A 45 36.27 -11.35 18.31
CA ALA A 45 35.50 -10.69 19.36
C ALA A 45 34.90 -9.36 18.88
N MET A 46 35.67 -8.50 18.22
CA MET A 46 35.19 -7.25 17.64
C MET A 46 34.13 -7.48 16.56
N LEU A 47 34.30 -8.51 15.71
CA LEU A 47 33.32 -8.87 14.72
C LEU A 47 31.94 -9.17 15.35
N PHE A 48 31.90 -9.97 16.40
CA PHE A 48 30.64 -10.30 17.08
C PHE A 48 30.07 -9.10 17.85
N ASP A 49 30.90 -8.23 18.43
CA ASP A 49 30.41 -6.98 19.04
C ASP A 49 29.66 -6.12 18.01
N LEU A 50 30.20 -5.99 16.80
CA LEU A 50 29.57 -5.23 15.71
C LEU A 50 28.33 -5.90 15.15
N ILE A 51 28.31 -7.24 15.07
CA ILE A 51 27.10 -8.00 14.70
C ILE A 51 25.99 -7.78 15.73
N PHE A 52 26.31 -7.78 17.03
CA PHE A 52 25.33 -7.56 18.08
C PHE A 52 24.84 -6.11 18.14
N ALA A 53 25.67 -5.17 17.76
CA ALA A 53 25.30 -3.76 17.65
C ALA A 53 24.47 -3.42 16.38
N ASP A 54 24.36 -4.34 15.40
CA ASP A 54 23.63 -4.08 14.17
C ASP A 54 22.11 -4.11 14.39
N ASP A 55 21.46 -2.94 14.39
CA ASP A 55 20.01 -2.78 14.61
C ASP A 55 19.14 -3.40 13.50
N LYS A 56 19.74 -3.79 12.36
CA LYS A 56 19.02 -4.38 11.22
C LYS A 56 18.72 -5.86 11.41
N VAL A 57 19.39 -6.52 12.35
CA VAL A 57 19.19 -7.93 12.67
C VAL A 57 18.34 -8.05 13.92
N PRO A 58 17.22 -8.82 13.89
CA PRO A 58 16.36 -9.06 15.06
C PRO A 58 17.13 -9.67 16.23
N ASN A 59 16.77 -9.28 17.46
CA ASN A 59 17.44 -9.80 18.66
C ASN A 59 17.33 -11.32 18.82
N SER A 60 16.23 -11.93 18.41
CA SER A 60 16.06 -13.38 18.38
C SER A 60 17.11 -14.07 17.49
N ILE A 61 17.37 -13.51 16.32
CA ILE A 61 18.39 -14.01 15.38
C ILE A 61 19.79 -13.76 15.92
N LYS A 62 20.07 -12.59 16.54
CA LYS A 62 21.35 -12.34 17.22
C LYS A 62 21.61 -13.39 18.31
N GLY A 63 20.57 -13.82 19.04
CA GLY A 63 20.66 -14.91 20.01
C GLY A 63 21.14 -16.23 19.39
N LEU A 64 20.65 -16.59 18.21
CA LEU A 64 21.11 -17.78 17.49
C LEU A 64 22.55 -17.60 16.94
N VAL A 65 22.86 -16.42 16.37
CA VAL A 65 24.19 -16.09 15.87
C VAL A 65 25.22 -16.09 17.00
N SER A 66 24.85 -15.69 18.22
CA SER A 66 25.75 -15.74 19.39
C SER A 66 26.27 -17.16 19.69
N ARG A 67 25.47 -18.18 19.41
CA ARG A 67 25.87 -19.58 19.58
C ARG A 67 26.93 -20.05 18.57
N LEU A 68 27.15 -19.30 17.49
CA LEU A 68 28.18 -19.58 16.49
C LEU A 68 29.56 -19.01 16.84
N GLN A 69 29.69 -18.23 17.93
CA GLN A 69 30.95 -17.57 18.29
C GLN A 69 32.12 -18.56 18.40
N ILE A 70 31.94 -19.68 19.07
CA ILE A 70 32.99 -20.71 19.26
C ILE A 70 33.27 -21.47 17.97
N PRO A 71 32.28 -21.95 17.19
CA PRO A 71 32.50 -22.51 15.87
C PRO A 71 33.27 -21.59 14.93
N ILE A 72 32.88 -20.32 14.84
CA ILE A 72 33.57 -19.31 13.99
C ILE A 72 34.99 -19.05 14.47
N LEU A 73 35.22 -18.92 15.78
CA LEU A 73 36.54 -18.74 16.32
C LEU A 73 37.47 -19.94 15.97
N LYS A 74 36.98 -21.18 16.08
CA LYS A 74 37.72 -22.37 15.69
C LYS A 74 38.08 -22.33 14.21
N VAL A 75 37.14 -21.97 13.32
CA VAL A 75 37.42 -21.79 11.89
C VAL A 75 38.48 -20.73 11.67
N ALA A 76 38.35 -19.56 12.29
CA ALA A 76 39.30 -18.44 12.12
C ALA A 76 40.73 -18.76 12.57
N ILE A 77 40.90 -19.66 13.57
CA ILE A 77 42.21 -20.13 14.02
C ILE A 77 42.78 -21.21 13.08
N LEU A 78 41.93 -22.13 12.59
CA LEU A 78 42.36 -23.28 11.80
C LEU A 78 42.55 -22.95 10.32
N ASP A 79 41.79 -22.01 9.79
CA ASP A 79 41.83 -21.62 8.38
C ASP A 79 42.14 -20.14 8.22
N GLN A 80 43.38 -19.87 7.79
CA GLN A 80 43.89 -18.52 7.53
C GLN A 80 43.09 -17.80 6.41
N GLN A 81 42.40 -18.53 5.53
CA GLN A 81 41.60 -17.95 4.45
C GLN A 81 40.29 -17.33 4.96
N PHE A 82 39.87 -17.65 6.18
CA PHE A 82 38.63 -17.13 6.77
C PHE A 82 38.52 -15.60 6.64
N PHE A 83 39.58 -14.85 6.90
CA PHE A 83 39.54 -13.38 6.78
C PHE A 83 39.90 -12.89 5.36
N ALA A 84 40.70 -13.66 4.60
CA ALA A 84 41.19 -13.24 3.28
C ALA A 84 40.17 -13.53 2.15
N ASP A 85 39.46 -14.66 2.23
CA ASP A 85 38.57 -15.12 1.18
C ASP A 85 37.11 -14.75 1.50
N ARG A 86 36.50 -13.87 0.68
CA ARG A 86 35.08 -13.51 0.78
C ARG A 86 34.12 -14.69 0.49
N SER A 87 34.60 -15.68 -0.25
CA SER A 87 33.86 -16.87 -0.60
C SER A 87 33.87 -17.95 0.48
N HIS A 88 34.60 -17.74 1.58
CA HIS A 88 34.71 -18.71 2.67
C HIS A 88 33.35 -19.12 3.22
N PRO A 89 33.02 -20.44 3.34
CA PRO A 89 31.67 -20.90 3.71
C PRO A 89 31.13 -20.31 5.02
N ALA A 90 31.96 -20.20 6.06
CA ALA A 90 31.53 -19.66 7.34
C ALA A 90 31.14 -18.16 7.25
N ARG A 91 31.88 -17.34 6.45
CA ARG A 91 31.49 -15.94 6.18
C ARG A 91 30.18 -15.86 5.43
N ARG A 92 30.07 -16.62 4.32
CA ARG A 92 28.85 -16.68 3.51
C ARG A 92 27.63 -17.11 4.31
N PHE A 93 27.81 -17.99 5.28
CA PHE A 93 26.73 -18.42 6.17
C PHE A 93 26.22 -17.25 7.02
N LEU A 94 27.13 -16.52 7.70
CA LEU A 94 26.76 -15.32 8.48
C LEU A 94 26.09 -14.24 7.61
N ASP A 95 26.63 -14.00 6.42
CA ASP A 95 26.05 -13.04 5.47
C ASP A 95 24.67 -13.48 4.97
N SER A 96 24.47 -14.78 4.75
CA SER A 96 23.17 -15.34 4.36
C SER A 96 22.13 -15.17 5.45
N ILE A 97 22.49 -15.43 6.72
CA ILE A 97 21.61 -15.19 7.87
C ILE A 97 21.17 -13.75 7.93
N SER A 98 22.12 -12.80 7.85
CA SER A 98 21.82 -11.38 7.90
C SER A 98 20.95 -10.93 6.73
N GLY A 99 21.29 -11.35 5.51
CA GLY A 99 20.54 -11.00 4.31
C GLY A 99 19.09 -11.51 4.34
N ILE A 100 18.86 -12.68 4.94
CA ILE A 100 17.52 -13.23 5.13
C ILE A 100 16.83 -12.48 6.27
N ALA A 101 17.47 -12.33 7.44
CA ALA A 101 16.91 -11.65 8.59
C ALA A 101 16.47 -10.22 8.26
N THR A 102 17.27 -9.47 7.48
CA THR A 102 16.92 -8.12 7.03
C THR A 102 15.66 -8.12 6.15
N ARG A 103 15.46 -9.13 5.32
CA ARG A 103 14.25 -9.27 4.48
C ARG A 103 13.06 -9.79 5.27
N TRP A 104 13.29 -10.67 6.25
CA TRP A 104 12.22 -11.27 7.06
C TRP A 104 11.53 -10.26 8.01
N GLY A 105 12.22 -9.21 8.43
CA GLY A 105 11.69 -8.14 9.27
C GLY A 105 12.16 -8.19 10.73
N GLN A 106 11.75 -7.20 11.50
CA GLN A 106 12.19 -7.01 12.89
C GLN A 106 11.46 -7.91 13.90
N THR A 107 10.33 -8.52 13.51
CA THR A 107 9.43 -9.27 14.41
C THR A 107 9.58 -10.78 14.26
N VAL A 108 10.81 -11.28 14.07
CA VAL A 108 11.08 -12.73 14.05
C VAL A 108 11.05 -13.26 15.48
N ASP A 109 10.06 -14.09 15.79
CA ASP A 109 9.93 -14.78 17.10
C ASP A 109 10.41 -16.23 17.04
N GLU A 110 10.38 -16.93 18.18
CA GLU A 110 10.84 -18.31 18.30
C GLU A 110 9.92 -19.32 17.56
N GLY A 111 8.68 -18.94 17.24
CA GLY A 111 7.73 -19.74 16.47
C GLY A 111 7.86 -19.56 14.96
N ASP A 112 8.66 -18.58 14.52
CA ASP A 112 8.83 -18.27 13.11
C ASP A 112 9.56 -19.42 12.36
N PRO A 113 9.09 -19.83 11.17
CA PRO A 113 9.71 -20.88 10.37
C PRO A 113 11.21 -20.63 10.08
N PHE A 114 11.60 -19.38 9.87
CA PHE A 114 13.01 -19.04 9.66
C PHE A 114 13.84 -19.22 10.94
N TYR A 115 13.32 -18.75 12.09
CA TYR A 115 13.96 -18.97 13.38
C TYR A 115 14.18 -20.46 13.67
N LEU A 116 13.13 -21.27 13.50
CA LEU A 116 13.18 -22.73 13.73
C LEU A 116 14.21 -23.39 12.82
N LYS A 117 14.22 -23.07 11.51
CA LYS A 117 15.19 -23.63 10.57
C LYS A 117 16.62 -23.21 10.91
N LEU A 118 16.82 -21.92 11.24
CA LEU A 118 18.13 -21.41 11.63
C LEU A 118 18.62 -22.04 12.94
N SER A 119 17.73 -22.22 13.93
CA SER A 119 18.05 -22.90 15.19
C SER A 119 18.52 -24.33 14.98
N GLU A 120 17.85 -25.09 14.13
CA GLU A 120 18.26 -26.46 13.73
C GLU A 120 19.67 -26.46 13.13
N LEU A 121 19.94 -25.54 12.18
CA LEU A 121 21.26 -25.45 11.52
C LEU A 121 22.37 -25.05 12.50
N VAL A 122 22.09 -24.08 13.37
CA VAL A 122 23.05 -23.62 14.39
C VAL A 122 23.36 -24.72 15.38
N GLU A 123 22.35 -25.45 15.86
CA GLU A 123 22.54 -26.58 16.77
C GLU A 123 23.37 -27.71 16.13
N ARG A 124 23.12 -28.03 14.87
CA ARG A 124 23.89 -29.01 14.13
C ARG A 124 25.36 -28.56 13.96
N ILE A 125 25.62 -27.31 13.64
CA ILE A 125 26.98 -26.77 13.56
C ILE A 125 27.67 -26.89 14.92
N GLN A 126 27.02 -26.51 16.03
CA GLN A 126 27.60 -26.61 17.37
C GLN A 126 28.00 -28.02 17.74
N ASN A 127 27.12 -29.01 17.44
CA ASN A 127 27.30 -30.39 17.87
C ASN A 127 28.23 -31.22 16.97
N THR A 128 28.30 -30.88 15.68
CA THR A 128 29.03 -31.67 14.68
C THR A 128 30.35 -31.05 14.26
N PHE A 129 30.58 -29.76 14.58
CA PHE A 129 31.78 -29.05 14.14
C PHE A 129 33.07 -29.67 14.75
N GLY A 130 33.75 -30.47 13.94
CA GLY A 130 35.10 -31.03 14.26
C GLY A 130 36.19 -30.12 13.68
N GLN A 131 36.70 -30.50 12.50
CA GLN A 131 37.74 -29.72 11.77
C GLN A 131 37.33 -29.36 10.35
N ASP A 132 36.10 -29.66 9.95
CA ASP A 132 35.63 -29.52 8.58
C ASP A 132 34.71 -28.32 8.43
N ALA A 133 35.11 -27.37 7.56
CA ALA A 133 34.33 -26.19 7.21
C ALA A 133 33.14 -26.52 6.27
N ASP A 134 33.06 -27.73 5.71
CA ASP A 134 31.98 -28.15 4.78
C ASP A 134 30.61 -28.13 5.40
N ILE A 135 30.52 -28.22 6.74
CA ILE A 135 29.26 -28.09 7.47
C ILE A 135 28.58 -26.74 7.21
N PHE A 136 29.35 -25.65 7.08
CA PHE A 136 28.80 -24.33 6.75
C PHE A 136 28.32 -24.27 5.30
N ALA A 137 29.00 -24.92 4.36
CA ALA A 137 28.56 -25.01 2.97
C ALA A 137 27.24 -25.76 2.83
N THR A 138 27.12 -26.86 3.57
CA THR A 138 25.86 -27.63 3.66
C THR A 138 24.74 -26.79 4.26
N ALA A 139 25.00 -26.09 5.37
CA ALA A 139 24.02 -25.22 6.03
C ALA A 139 23.55 -24.07 5.11
N ILE A 140 24.44 -23.47 4.32
CA ILE A 140 24.07 -22.46 3.31
C ILE A 140 23.11 -23.06 2.29
N THR A 141 23.40 -24.25 1.76
CA THR A 141 22.60 -24.90 0.74
C THR A 141 21.20 -25.22 1.27
N GLU A 142 21.09 -25.74 2.48
CA GLU A 142 19.81 -26.03 3.12
C GLU A 142 19.01 -24.75 3.44
N LEU A 143 19.69 -23.70 3.92
CA LEU A 143 19.07 -22.43 4.20
C LEU A 143 18.54 -21.77 2.91
N ALA A 144 19.31 -21.83 1.81
CA ALA A 144 18.90 -21.34 0.51
C ALA A 144 17.70 -22.12 -0.05
N ALA A 145 17.69 -23.44 0.09
CA ALA A 145 16.56 -24.29 -0.31
C ALA A 145 15.28 -23.96 0.48
N PHE A 146 15.41 -23.78 1.80
CA PHE A 146 14.31 -23.36 2.66
C PHE A 146 13.71 -22.02 2.22
N VAL A 147 14.55 -21.01 1.99
CA VAL A 147 14.11 -19.69 1.54
C VAL A 147 13.40 -19.78 0.18
N THR A 148 13.96 -20.55 -0.76
CA THR A 148 13.37 -20.72 -2.09
C THR A 148 12.01 -21.40 -2.02
N GLU A 149 11.86 -22.43 -1.18
CA GLU A 149 10.57 -23.09 -0.98
C GLU A 149 9.54 -22.15 -0.35
N HIS A 150 9.97 -21.36 0.64
CA HIS A 150 9.10 -20.41 1.32
C HIS A 150 8.65 -19.28 0.40
N GLU A 151 9.59 -18.68 -0.36
CA GLU A 151 9.29 -17.67 -1.36
C GLU A 151 8.36 -18.20 -2.48
N SER A 152 8.47 -19.48 -2.85
CA SER A 152 7.58 -20.09 -3.83
C SER A 152 6.15 -20.21 -3.32
N LYS A 153 5.95 -20.60 -2.07
CA LYS A 153 4.63 -20.64 -1.41
C LYS A 153 4.02 -19.22 -1.28
N GLU A 154 4.84 -18.26 -0.91
CA GLU A 154 4.44 -16.84 -0.84
C GLU A 154 3.96 -16.33 -2.21
N VAL A 155 4.71 -16.62 -3.29
CA VAL A 155 4.34 -16.21 -4.65
C VAL A 155 3.03 -16.84 -5.11
N GLU A 156 2.78 -18.13 -4.80
CA GLU A 156 1.53 -18.81 -5.15
C GLU A 156 0.33 -18.20 -4.41
N THR A 157 0.48 -17.93 -3.11
CA THR A 157 -0.57 -17.24 -2.33
C THR A 157 -0.80 -15.83 -2.86
N ALA A 158 0.27 -15.08 -3.12
CA ALA A 158 0.17 -13.74 -3.69
C ALA A 158 -0.50 -13.74 -5.07
N ARG A 159 -0.27 -14.77 -5.90
CA ARG A 159 -0.94 -14.94 -7.19
C ARG A 159 -2.45 -15.08 -7.03
N THR A 160 -2.90 -15.92 -6.10
CA THR A 160 -4.34 -16.11 -5.83
C THR A 160 -4.98 -14.79 -5.37
N VAL A 161 -4.33 -14.07 -4.47
CA VAL A 161 -4.81 -12.75 -4.01
C VAL A 161 -4.79 -11.74 -5.15
N ALA A 162 -3.75 -11.73 -5.98
CA ALA A 162 -3.66 -10.84 -7.14
C ALA A 162 -4.79 -11.07 -8.16
N GLU A 163 -5.19 -12.30 -8.40
CA GLU A 163 -6.34 -12.63 -9.28
C GLU A 163 -7.65 -12.05 -8.72
N ILE A 164 -7.85 -12.10 -7.40
CA ILE A 164 -9.02 -11.52 -6.73
C ILE A 164 -9.01 -9.99 -6.86
N VAL A 165 -7.89 -9.35 -6.52
CA VAL A 165 -7.72 -7.90 -6.61
C VAL A 165 -7.91 -7.40 -8.05
N GLN A 166 -7.33 -8.12 -9.03
CA GLN A 166 -7.47 -7.80 -10.45
C GLN A 166 -8.93 -7.89 -10.94
N ARG A 167 -9.66 -8.91 -10.48
CA ARG A 167 -11.10 -9.04 -10.80
C ARG A 167 -11.87 -7.85 -10.27
N LYS A 168 -11.66 -7.49 -9.01
CA LYS A 168 -12.31 -6.36 -8.36
C LYS A 168 -11.97 -5.02 -9.04
N GLU A 169 -10.70 -4.81 -9.41
CA GLU A 169 -10.28 -3.63 -10.19
C GLU A 169 -11.02 -3.54 -11.53
N ASN A 170 -11.11 -4.66 -12.26
CA ASN A 170 -11.82 -4.72 -13.54
C ASN A 170 -13.34 -4.44 -13.39
N GLU A 171 -13.95 -4.94 -12.31
CA GLU A 171 -15.35 -4.66 -11.99
C GLU A 171 -15.58 -3.17 -11.69
N LEU A 172 -14.76 -2.57 -10.85
CA LEU A 172 -14.82 -1.14 -10.53
C LEU A 172 -14.59 -0.27 -11.77
N ARG A 173 -13.60 -0.62 -12.59
CA ARG A 173 -13.34 0.06 -13.85
C ARG A 173 -14.55 -0.02 -14.79
N SER A 174 -15.14 -1.20 -14.96
CA SER A 174 -16.34 -1.39 -15.76
C SER A 174 -17.54 -0.60 -15.24
N GLN A 175 -17.70 -0.49 -13.91
CA GLN A 175 -18.73 0.34 -13.30
C GLN A 175 -18.50 1.83 -13.61
N ARG A 176 -17.27 2.34 -13.45
CA ARG A 176 -16.92 3.73 -13.77
C ARG A 176 -17.14 4.06 -15.23
N GLU A 177 -16.73 3.17 -16.15
CA GLU A 177 -16.95 3.33 -17.59
C GLU A 177 -18.45 3.39 -17.93
N ARG A 178 -19.28 2.53 -17.31
CA ARG A 178 -20.73 2.57 -17.47
C ARG A 178 -21.34 3.86 -16.93
N GLN A 179 -20.92 4.33 -15.75
CA GLN A 179 -21.37 5.60 -15.19
C GLN A 179 -20.97 6.80 -16.06
N ALA A 180 -19.73 6.83 -16.56
CA ALA A 180 -19.27 7.90 -17.44
C ALA A 180 -20.05 7.93 -18.75
N THR A 181 -20.28 6.76 -19.36
CA THR A 181 -21.05 6.63 -20.61
C THR A 181 -22.50 7.06 -20.44
N SER A 182 -23.14 6.66 -19.32
CA SER A 182 -24.53 7.05 -19.06
C SER A 182 -24.67 8.54 -18.77
N ARG A 183 -23.69 9.19 -18.09
CA ARG A 183 -23.64 10.64 -17.91
C ARG A 183 -23.49 11.39 -19.26
N LEU A 184 -22.60 10.92 -20.13
CA LEU A 184 -22.45 11.47 -21.46
C LEU A 184 -23.74 11.35 -22.29
N SER A 185 -24.43 10.22 -22.20
CA SER A 185 -25.69 10.00 -22.87
C SER A 185 -26.79 10.92 -22.36
N ALA A 186 -26.89 11.13 -21.06
CA ALA A 186 -27.84 12.08 -20.45
C ALA A 186 -27.56 13.52 -20.93
N ASN A 187 -26.30 13.94 -20.93
CA ASN A 187 -25.90 15.27 -21.44
C ASN A 187 -26.24 15.43 -22.91
N SER A 188 -25.96 14.42 -23.75
CA SER A 188 -26.26 14.43 -25.17
C SER A 188 -27.77 14.51 -25.45
N ALA A 189 -28.60 13.87 -24.60
CA ALA A 189 -30.05 13.92 -24.72
C ALA A 189 -30.61 15.33 -24.44
N LEU A 190 -30.00 16.08 -23.52
CA LEU A 190 -30.41 17.43 -23.14
C LEU A 190 -29.78 18.53 -24.01
N ALA A 191 -28.65 18.28 -24.64
CA ALA A 191 -27.90 19.28 -25.42
C ALA A 191 -28.77 20.05 -26.44
N PRO A 192 -29.66 19.41 -27.24
CA PRO A 192 -30.52 20.15 -28.18
C PRO A 192 -31.50 21.10 -27.50
N LEU A 193 -31.97 20.77 -26.31
CA LEU A 193 -32.91 21.59 -25.54
C LEU A 193 -32.20 22.80 -24.92
N LEU A 194 -30.99 22.60 -24.42
CA LEU A 194 -30.14 23.63 -23.80
C LEU A 194 -29.54 24.61 -24.82
N ALA A 195 -29.52 24.24 -26.11
CA ALA A 195 -29.11 25.15 -27.17
C ALA A 195 -30.11 26.30 -27.41
N THR A 196 -31.32 26.22 -26.84
CA THR A 196 -32.32 27.30 -26.90
C THR A 196 -32.23 28.17 -25.65
N ALA A 197 -32.57 29.46 -25.75
CA ALA A 197 -32.62 30.33 -24.60
C ALA A 197 -33.75 29.93 -23.69
N LEU A 198 -33.42 29.33 -22.55
CA LEU A 198 -34.34 28.86 -21.53
C LEU A 198 -34.35 29.78 -20.30
N PRO A 199 -35.47 29.88 -19.59
CA PRO A 199 -35.51 30.47 -18.26
C PRO A 199 -34.56 29.73 -17.31
N LEU A 200 -33.83 30.46 -16.45
CA LEU A 200 -32.78 29.90 -15.58
C LEU A 200 -33.29 28.75 -14.73
N ALA A 201 -34.50 28.83 -14.19
CA ALA A 201 -35.10 27.76 -13.38
C ALA A 201 -35.25 26.43 -14.14
N ILE A 202 -35.55 26.50 -15.44
CA ILE A 202 -35.70 25.30 -16.30
C ILE A 202 -34.33 24.76 -16.68
N GLU A 203 -33.39 25.65 -17.00
CA GLU A 203 -32.01 25.27 -17.30
C GLU A 203 -31.36 24.53 -16.12
N GLN A 204 -31.46 25.10 -14.91
CA GLN A 204 -30.95 24.51 -13.68
C GLN A 204 -31.63 23.18 -13.36
N PHE A 205 -32.93 23.07 -13.58
CA PHE A 205 -33.66 21.81 -13.38
C PHE A 205 -33.18 20.72 -14.35
N LEU A 206 -33.04 21.05 -15.63
CA LEU A 206 -32.56 20.10 -16.65
C LEU A 206 -31.13 19.64 -16.39
N LEU A 207 -30.23 20.59 -16.05
CA LEU A 207 -28.80 20.29 -15.79
C LEU A 207 -28.56 19.62 -14.44
N GLY A 208 -29.44 19.81 -13.47
CA GLY A 208 -29.40 19.16 -12.16
C GLY A 208 -30.23 17.89 -12.16
N HIS A 209 -31.45 18.02 -11.70
CA HIS A 209 -32.33 16.90 -11.38
C HIS A 209 -32.69 16.02 -12.60
N TRP A 210 -33.04 16.62 -13.72
CA TRP A 210 -33.53 15.81 -14.88
C TRP A 210 -32.40 15.07 -15.58
N ARG A 211 -31.22 15.64 -15.60
CA ARG A 211 -30.02 14.94 -16.04
C ARG A 211 -29.75 13.67 -15.23
N ASP A 212 -29.98 13.74 -13.91
CA ASP A 212 -29.74 12.60 -13.02
C ASP A 212 -30.81 11.50 -13.25
N VAL A 213 -32.06 11.85 -13.57
CA VAL A 213 -33.08 10.91 -14.01
C VAL A 213 -32.68 10.19 -15.30
N LEU A 214 -32.25 10.94 -16.30
CA LEU A 214 -31.76 10.38 -17.56
C LEU A 214 -30.51 9.51 -17.35
N HIS A 215 -29.59 9.94 -16.52
CA HIS A 215 -28.39 9.18 -16.15
C HIS A 215 -28.76 7.84 -15.51
N GLN A 216 -29.66 7.84 -14.54
CA GLN A 216 -30.12 6.61 -13.89
C GLN A 216 -30.77 5.64 -14.88
N HIS A 217 -31.71 6.11 -15.73
CA HIS A 217 -32.32 5.26 -16.74
C HIS A 217 -31.31 4.71 -17.77
N ALA A 218 -30.33 5.53 -18.20
CA ALA A 218 -29.29 5.08 -19.10
C ALA A 218 -28.38 4.02 -18.44
N LEU A 219 -28.12 4.15 -17.13
CA LEU A 219 -27.29 3.23 -16.36
C LEU A 219 -28.01 1.88 -16.14
N GLU A 220 -29.29 1.92 -15.77
CA GLU A 220 -30.08 0.73 -15.41
C GLU A 220 -30.55 -0.07 -16.65
N SER A 221 -31.00 0.62 -17.67
CA SER A 221 -31.74 0.00 -18.78
C SER A 221 -31.17 0.31 -20.17
N GLY A 222 -30.19 1.23 -20.26
CA GLY A 222 -29.61 1.67 -21.52
C GLY A 222 -30.38 2.81 -22.22
N THR A 223 -29.75 3.42 -23.22
CA THR A 223 -30.26 4.62 -23.93
C THR A 223 -31.42 4.34 -24.87
N ASP A 224 -31.62 3.09 -25.28
CA ASP A 224 -32.73 2.67 -26.19
C ASP A 224 -33.95 2.17 -25.41
N SER A 225 -33.88 2.20 -24.09
CA SER A 225 -34.96 1.75 -23.22
C SER A 225 -36.17 2.70 -23.22
N THR A 226 -37.37 2.16 -23.04
CA THR A 226 -38.57 2.96 -22.91
C THR A 226 -38.46 4.01 -21.78
N PRO A 227 -37.95 3.71 -20.58
CA PRO A 227 -37.82 4.72 -19.51
C PRO A 227 -36.90 5.90 -19.92
N PHE A 228 -35.74 5.64 -20.59
CA PHE A 228 -34.87 6.70 -21.05
C PHE A 228 -35.48 7.57 -22.13
N LEU A 229 -36.16 6.93 -23.11
CA LEU A 229 -36.83 7.65 -24.21
C LEU A 229 -38.04 8.47 -23.69
N ASP A 230 -38.77 7.95 -22.71
CA ASP A 230 -39.85 8.69 -22.06
C ASP A 230 -39.33 9.89 -21.25
N ALA A 231 -38.25 9.73 -20.49
CA ALA A 231 -37.64 10.84 -19.77
C ALA A 231 -37.13 11.92 -20.74
N LYS A 232 -36.52 11.52 -21.86
CA LYS A 232 -36.12 12.45 -22.93
C LYS A 232 -37.31 13.18 -23.55
N ARG A 233 -38.42 12.48 -23.81
CA ARG A 233 -39.67 13.06 -24.34
C ARG A 233 -40.24 14.06 -23.33
N ILE A 234 -40.29 13.73 -22.04
CA ILE A 234 -40.79 14.62 -20.96
C ILE A 234 -39.95 15.90 -20.89
N ALA A 235 -38.62 15.83 -21.02
CA ALA A 235 -37.75 17.02 -21.11
C ALA A 235 -38.13 17.92 -22.31
N GLY A 236 -38.39 17.33 -23.48
CA GLY A 236 -38.83 18.06 -24.64
C GLY A 236 -40.23 18.69 -24.44
N GLU A 237 -41.16 17.98 -23.85
CA GLU A 237 -42.51 18.48 -23.51
C GLU A 237 -42.43 19.61 -22.48
N LEU A 238 -41.54 19.53 -21.50
CA LEU A 238 -41.29 20.58 -20.53
C LEU A 238 -40.85 21.88 -21.24
N VAL A 239 -39.83 21.82 -22.09
CA VAL A 239 -39.34 23.00 -22.83
C VAL A 239 -40.40 23.53 -23.77
N TRP A 240 -41.18 22.66 -24.45
CA TRP A 240 -42.29 23.09 -25.29
C TRP A 240 -43.40 23.77 -24.50
N SER A 241 -43.73 23.29 -23.28
CA SER A 241 -44.81 23.83 -22.48
C SER A 241 -44.65 25.28 -22.07
N ILE A 242 -43.40 25.71 -21.83
CA ILE A 242 -43.08 27.09 -21.39
C ILE A 242 -42.89 28.07 -22.57
N ALA A 243 -42.79 27.60 -23.79
CA ALA A 243 -42.73 28.45 -24.96
C ALA A 243 -44.02 29.24 -25.16
N PRO A 244 -43.98 30.56 -25.56
CA PRO A 244 -45.16 31.36 -25.77
C PRO A 244 -46.12 30.74 -26.76
N LYS A 245 -47.44 30.73 -26.44
CA LYS A 245 -48.51 30.18 -27.27
C LYS A 245 -49.27 31.28 -27.97
N THR A 246 -49.20 31.33 -29.27
CA THR A 246 -49.88 32.35 -30.07
C THR A 246 -51.24 31.85 -30.61
N ASP A 247 -51.39 30.53 -30.80
CA ASP A 247 -52.55 29.91 -31.37
C ASP A 247 -53.46 29.28 -30.27
N ALA A 248 -54.79 29.28 -30.52
CA ALA A 248 -55.81 28.68 -29.61
C ALA A 248 -55.65 27.16 -29.52
N ASP A 249 -55.24 26.50 -30.59
CA ASP A 249 -55.04 25.05 -30.58
C ASP A 249 -53.79 24.61 -29.81
N GLU A 250 -52.72 25.41 -29.87
CA GLU A 250 -51.54 25.19 -29.02
C GLU A 250 -51.88 25.33 -27.53
N ARG A 251 -52.73 26.32 -27.13
CA ARG A 251 -53.18 26.48 -25.74
C ARG A 251 -54.03 25.29 -25.28
N LYS A 252 -54.90 24.76 -26.13
CA LYS A 252 -55.67 23.54 -25.82
C LYS A 252 -54.73 22.34 -25.63
N ARG A 253 -53.75 22.19 -26.53
CA ARG A 253 -52.72 21.12 -26.45
C ARG A 253 -51.87 21.23 -25.17
N GLN A 254 -51.47 22.44 -24.80
CA GLN A 254 -50.75 22.68 -23.55
C GLN A 254 -51.60 22.30 -22.33
N ALA A 255 -52.84 22.71 -22.26
CA ALA A 255 -53.77 22.37 -21.18
C ALA A 255 -53.96 20.84 -21.03
N ALA A 256 -54.02 20.12 -22.16
CA ALA A 256 -54.15 18.65 -22.15
C ALA A 256 -52.84 17.94 -21.79
N LEU A 257 -51.69 18.55 -22.06
CA LEU A 257 -50.35 18.01 -21.79
C LEU A 257 -49.94 18.15 -20.31
N LEU A 258 -50.23 19.31 -19.70
CA LEU A 258 -49.78 19.68 -18.35
C LEU A 258 -49.99 18.63 -17.27
N PRO A 259 -51.16 17.99 -17.12
CA PRO A 259 -51.35 16.97 -16.09
C PRO A 259 -50.42 15.78 -16.26
N LYS A 260 -50.19 15.32 -17.51
CA LYS A 260 -49.31 14.20 -17.82
C LYS A 260 -47.86 14.57 -17.61
N LEU A 261 -47.48 15.79 -18.00
CA LEU A 261 -46.13 16.31 -17.79
C LEU A 261 -45.78 16.41 -16.31
N VAL A 262 -46.65 17.00 -15.49
CA VAL A 262 -46.43 17.12 -14.03
C VAL A 262 -46.38 15.73 -13.40
N SER A 263 -47.22 14.78 -13.81
CA SER A 263 -47.15 13.40 -13.30
C SER A 263 -45.81 12.73 -13.65
N GLY A 264 -45.35 12.85 -14.90
CA GLY A 264 -44.08 12.28 -15.34
C GLY A 264 -42.85 12.93 -14.66
N LEU A 265 -42.88 14.25 -14.48
CA LEU A 265 -41.83 14.97 -13.74
C LEU A 265 -41.76 14.52 -12.28
N ASN A 266 -42.90 14.39 -11.61
CA ASN A 266 -42.95 13.90 -10.22
C ASN A 266 -42.41 12.48 -10.11
N GLN A 267 -42.80 11.58 -11.02
CA GLN A 267 -42.30 10.21 -11.04
C GLN A 267 -40.78 10.15 -11.20
N GLY A 268 -40.21 10.95 -12.11
CA GLY A 268 -38.75 11.02 -12.27
C GLY A 268 -38.06 11.57 -11.02
N LEU A 269 -38.61 12.64 -10.41
CA LEU A 269 -38.07 13.22 -9.18
C LEU A 269 -38.13 12.28 -7.97
N ASP A 270 -39.17 11.44 -7.90
CA ASP A 270 -39.30 10.39 -6.87
C ASP A 270 -38.20 9.35 -7.00
N GLN A 271 -37.83 8.94 -8.22
CA GLN A 271 -36.81 7.95 -8.48
C GLN A 271 -35.38 8.41 -8.00
N ILE A 272 -35.09 9.70 -8.16
CA ILE A 272 -33.79 10.26 -7.72
C ILE A 272 -33.85 10.80 -6.26
N GLY A 273 -34.92 10.63 -5.54
CA GLY A 273 -35.09 11.03 -4.14
C GLY A 273 -35.01 12.54 -3.90
N THR A 274 -35.51 13.37 -4.83
CA THR A 274 -35.51 14.82 -4.69
C THR A 274 -36.33 15.29 -3.48
N SER A 275 -35.76 16.22 -2.70
CA SER A 275 -36.42 16.77 -1.52
C SER A 275 -37.76 17.45 -1.85
N ALA A 276 -38.70 17.38 -0.92
CA ALA A 276 -40.05 17.99 -1.10
C ALA A 276 -39.98 19.51 -1.35
N ASP A 277 -39.04 20.20 -0.70
CA ASP A 277 -38.87 21.66 -0.87
C ASP A 277 -38.32 22.03 -2.25
N ALA A 278 -37.28 21.31 -2.74
CA ALA A 278 -36.73 21.54 -4.09
C ALA A 278 -37.82 21.26 -5.16
N ARG A 279 -38.61 20.21 -4.98
CA ARG A 279 -39.73 19.87 -5.86
C ARG A 279 -40.78 20.97 -5.87
N ARG A 280 -41.19 21.45 -4.70
CA ARG A 280 -42.20 22.52 -4.59
C ARG A 280 -41.70 23.81 -5.30
N LEU A 281 -40.49 24.25 -5.01
CA LEU A 281 -39.90 25.45 -5.65
C LEU A 281 -39.90 25.34 -7.17
N PHE A 282 -39.53 24.18 -7.70
CA PHE A 282 -39.55 23.96 -9.15
C PHE A 282 -40.96 23.97 -9.73
N MET A 283 -41.91 23.30 -9.08
CA MET A 283 -43.32 23.21 -9.55
C MET A 283 -44.00 24.60 -9.53
N ASP A 284 -43.72 25.43 -8.52
CA ASP A 284 -44.25 26.80 -8.44
C ASP A 284 -43.70 27.66 -9.59
N ALA A 285 -42.39 27.58 -9.85
CA ALA A 285 -41.73 28.25 -11.00
C ALA A 285 -42.29 27.76 -12.34
N LEU A 286 -42.47 26.45 -12.51
CA LEU A 286 -43.05 25.85 -13.70
C LEU A 286 -44.48 26.33 -13.95
N MET A 287 -45.30 26.45 -12.89
CA MET A 287 -46.66 26.95 -12.99
C MET A 287 -46.71 28.40 -13.45
N GLU A 288 -45.86 29.27 -12.88
CA GLU A 288 -45.72 30.67 -13.33
C GLU A 288 -45.33 30.80 -14.80
N LEU A 289 -44.33 30.03 -15.24
CA LEU A 289 -43.86 30.04 -16.61
C LEU A 289 -44.94 29.57 -17.60
N ASN A 290 -45.70 28.52 -17.25
CA ASN A 290 -46.80 28.03 -18.07
C ASN A 290 -47.92 29.05 -18.18
N LEU A 291 -48.27 29.78 -17.09
CA LEU A 291 -49.26 30.87 -17.12
C LEU A 291 -48.80 32.02 -18.02
N ALA A 292 -47.51 32.39 -17.97
CA ALA A 292 -46.93 33.40 -18.86
C ALA A 292 -46.97 32.96 -20.35
N ALA A 293 -46.69 31.68 -20.61
CA ALA A 293 -46.73 31.11 -21.97
C ALA A 293 -48.16 31.15 -22.57
N ILE A 294 -49.21 30.87 -21.80
CA ILE A 294 -50.62 30.98 -22.21
C ILE A 294 -51.00 32.43 -22.54
N ARG A 295 -50.44 33.39 -21.78
CA ARG A 295 -50.68 34.85 -22.01
C ARG A 295 -49.87 35.41 -23.18
N GLY A 296 -48.99 34.63 -23.81
CA GLY A 296 -48.18 35.04 -24.92
C GLY A 296 -47.03 36.01 -24.53
N VAL A 297 -46.69 36.10 -23.26
CA VAL A 297 -45.63 36.98 -22.75
C VAL A 297 -44.33 36.23 -22.71
N LYS A 298 -43.27 36.71 -23.43
CA LYS A 298 -41.88 36.29 -23.24
C LYS A 298 -41.38 36.93 -21.93
N ARG A 299 -41.16 36.14 -20.87
CA ARG A 299 -40.49 36.60 -19.68
C ARG A 299 -38.99 36.55 -19.94
N GLY A 300 -38.34 37.68 -19.96
CA GLY A 300 -36.87 37.81 -20.15
C GLY A 300 -36.08 37.30 -18.95
N GLN A 301 -34.82 37.19 -19.09
CA GLN A 301 -33.83 36.68 -18.16
C GLN A 301 -33.63 37.49 -16.85
N GLU A 302 -34.58 38.39 -16.49
CA GLU A 302 -34.43 39.26 -15.33
C GLU A 302 -35.37 38.80 -14.20
N GLU A 303 -34.80 38.13 -13.28
CA GLU A 303 -34.87 38.19 -11.79
C GLU A 303 -34.28 36.90 -11.22
N VAL A 304 -32.95 36.96 -11.03
CA VAL A 304 -32.21 35.91 -10.34
C VAL A 304 -32.30 36.19 -8.85
N THR A 305 -33.08 35.41 -8.12
CA THR A 305 -32.77 35.22 -6.70
C THR A 305 -31.51 34.41 -6.65
N GLU A 306 -30.38 35.05 -6.27
CA GLU A 306 -29.09 34.40 -6.01
C GLU A 306 -29.33 33.19 -5.11
N MET A 307 -29.25 32.00 -5.69
CA MET A 307 -29.05 30.79 -4.89
C MET A 307 -27.61 30.85 -4.39
N VAL A 308 -27.46 31.11 -3.10
CA VAL A 308 -26.20 31.09 -2.37
C VAL A 308 -25.57 29.71 -2.61
N VAL A 309 -24.54 29.71 -3.44
CA VAL A 309 -23.60 28.57 -3.50
C VAL A 309 -22.93 28.54 -2.13
N PRO A 310 -23.01 27.47 -1.35
CA PRO A 310 -22.29 27.39 -0.09
C PRO A 310 -20.80 27.58 -0.36
N PRO A 311 -20.06 28.33 0.49
CA PRO A 311 -18.63 28.52 0.32
C PRO A 311 -17.91 27.18 0.32
N PRO A 312 -16.78 27.05 -0.36
CA PRO A 312 -15.98 25.83 -0.36
C PRO A 312 -15.65 25.49 1.09
N VAL A 313 -16.07 24.31 1.51
CA VAL A 313 -15.79 23.78 2.84
C VAL A 313 -14.27 23.63 2.97
N ASP A 314 -13.72 24.18 4.05
CA ASP A 314 -12.34 24.04 4.45
C ASP A 314 -11.90 22.58 4.31
N ASN A 315 -10.72 22.44 3.74
CA ASN A 315 -10.06 21.23 3.31
C ASN A 315 -9.90 20.25 4.51
N PRO A 316 -10.72 19.21 4.69
CA PRO A 316 -10.45 18.20 5.71
C PRO A 316 -9.14 17.51 5.36
N ALA A 317 -8.35 17.18 6.38
CA ALA A 317 -7.15 16.36 6.24
C ALA A 317 -7.48 15.15 5.36
N VAL A 318 -6.58 14.83 4.42
CA VAL A 318 -6.78 13.71 3.50
C VAL A 318 -6.65 12.43 4.32
N GLU A 319 -7.77 11.83 4.69
CA GLU A 319 -7.81 10.54 5.39
C GLU A 319 -7.74 9.41 4.36
N LEU A 320 -6.84 8.45 4.61
CA LEU A 320 -6.76 7.21 3.83
C LEU A 320 -8.01 6.38 4.10
N GLN A 321 -8.63 5.90 3.04
CA GLN A 321 -9.69 4.90 3.15
C GLN A 321 -9.05 3.52 3.28
N VAL A 322 -9.27 2.86 4.40
CA VAL A 322 -8.77 1.51 4.67
C VAL A 322 -9.97 0.58 4.84
N THR A 323 -10.04 -0.45 4.01
CA THR A 323 -11.05 -1.50 4.11
C THR A 323 -10.37 -2.85 4.32
N HIS A 324 -10.99 -3.71 5.12
CA HIS A 324 -10.46 -5.03 5.43
C HIS A 324 -11.41 -6.10 4.87
N SER A 325 -10.85 -7.08 4.18
CA SER A 325 -11.57 -8.27 3.73
C SER A 325 -10.77 -9.53 4.06
N VAL A 326 -11.44 -10.67 4.15
CA VAL A 326 -10.78 -11.96 4.33
C VAL A 326 -11.24 -12.87 3.20
N GLU A 327 -10.32 -13.28 2.34
CA GLU A 327 -10.59 -14.17 1.23
C GLU A 327 -9.58 -15.31 1.21
N ASN A 328 -10.06 -16.55 1.09
CA ASN A 328 -9.24 -17.77 1.09
C ASN A 328 -8.29 -17.89 2.30
N GLY A 329 -8.69 -17.36 3.47
CA GLY A 329 -7.87 -17.37 4.68
C GLY A 329 -6.80 -16.26 4.74
N VAL A 330 -6.67 -15.43 3.70
CA VAL A 330 -5.77 -14.28 3.66
C VAL A 330 -6.54 -13.02 4.03
N ARG A 331 -6.02 -12.25 4.97
CA ARG A 331 -6.53 -10.91 5.30
C ARG A 331 -5.99 -9.92 4.28
N ILE A 332 -6.89 -9.27 3.56
CA ILE A 332 -6.56 -8.23 2.58
C ILE A 332 -6.92 -6.87 3.15
N GLU A 333 -5.95 -6.01 3.29
CA GLU A 333 -6.09 -4.59 3.65
C GLU A 333 -6.05 -3.77 2.36
N GLU A 334 -7.18 -3.15 1.97
CA GLU A 334 -7.24 -2.28 0.81
C GLU A 334 -7.09 -0.83 1.26
N VAL A 335 -6.09 -0.15 0.72
CA VAL A 335 -5.75 1.23 1.07
C VAL A 335 -5.83 2.11 -0.18
N SER A 336 -6.72 3.11 -0.14
CA SER A 336 -6.90 4.07 -1.22
C SER A 336 -7.04 5.49 -0.69
N LEU A 337 -6.78 6.47 -1.55
CA LEU A 337 -7.18 7.86 -1.30
C LEU A 337 -8.57 8.09 -1.86
N PRO A 338 -9.43 8.87 -1.18
CA PRO A 338 -10.72 9.28 -1.73
C PRO A 338 -10.49 10.06 -3.04
N GLU A 339 -11.31 9.76 -4.06
CA GLU A 339 -11.23 10.46 -5.34
C GLU A 339 -11.49 11.97 -5.11
N ARG A 340 -10.46 12.78 -5.23
CA ARG A 340 -10.60 14.20 -5.48
C ARG A 340 -10.69 14.40 -6.98
N GLU A 341 -11.68 15.16 -7.44
CA GLU A 341 -11.59 15.80 -8.74
C GLU A 341 -10.23 16.51 -8.78
N THR A 342 -9.38 16.10 -9.71
CA THR A 342 -7.98 16.48 -9.81
C THR A 342 -7.85 18.00 -9.99
N ALA A 343 -7.79 18.73 -8.89
CA ALA A 343 -7.18 20.06 -8.90
C ALA A 343 -5.68 19.87 -9.11
N ALA A 344 -5.15 20.46 -10.17
CA ALA A 344 -3.79 20.31 -10.71
C ALA A 344 -2.67 20.93 -9.84
N ASP A 345 -2.81 20.93 -8.52
CA ASP A 345 -1.90 21.64 -7.60
C ASP A 345 -1.26 20.70 -6.56
N GLY A 346 -0.69 19.58 -7.05
CA GLY A 346 0.16 18.73 -6.22
C GLY A 346 1.50 19.42 -5.94
N SER A 347 1.90 19.49 -4.66
CA SER A 347 3.19 20.05 -4.24
C SER A 347 4.36 19.33 -4.95
N THR A 348 5.53 19.97 -5.04
CA THR A 348 6.74 19.37 -5.63
C THR A 348 7.13 18.07 -4.89
N GLN A 349 6.80 17.97 -3.62
CA GLN A 349 7.06 16.83 -2.75
C GLN A 349 6.14 15.64 -3.07
N ASP A 350 4.86 15.90 -3.42
CA ASP A 350 3.91 14.90 -3.88
C ASP A 350 4.39 14.22 -5.16
N ARG A 351 4.90 15.02 -6.10
CA ARG A 351 5.45 14.52 -7.37
C ARG A 351 6.71 13.68 -7.18
N ALA A 352 7.58 14.03 -6.21
CA ALA A 352 8.80 13.27 -5.93
C ALA A 352 8.49 11.90 -5.32
N SER A 353 7.61 11.83 -4.33
CA SER A 353 7.17 10.58 -3.69
C SER A 353 6.45 9.67 -4.69
N LEU A 354 5.56 10.22 -5.51
CA LEU A 354 4.87 9.47 -6.55
C LEU A 354 5.83 8.92 -7.62
N ARG A 355 6.90 9.66 -7.97
CA ARG A 355 7.95 9.15 -8.87
C ARG A 355 8.66 7.96 -8.25
N ARG A 356 9.05 8.01 -6.97
CA ARG A 356 9.70 6.90 -6.25
C ARG A 356 8.82 5.65 -6.27
N VAL A 357 7.53 5.80 -5.99
CA VAL A 357 6.55 4.71 -6.03
C VAL A 357 6.42 4.11 -7.44
N LYS A 358 6.42 4.92 -8.48
CA LYS A 358 6.35 4.45 -9.89
C LYS A 358 7.56 3.62 -10.32
N HIS A 359 8.70 3.74 -9.64
CA HIS A 359 9.91 2.95 -9.94
C HIS A 359 9.99 1.63 -9.17
N LEU A 360 9.06 1.36 -8.26
CA LEU A 360 9.02 0.09 -7.54
C LEU A 360 8.87 -1.09 -8.50
N VAL A 361 9.59 -2.15 -8.19
CA VAL A 361 9.54 -3.42 -8.93
C VAL A 361 9.19 -4.58 -8.01
N ARG A 362 8.71 -5.68 -8.57
CA ARG A 362 8.44 -6.90 -7.81
C ARG A 362 9.68 -7.32 -7.04
N GLY A 363 9.48 -7.65 -5.76
CA GLY A 363 10.57 -8.01 -4.85
C GLY A 363 11.10 -6.88 -3.99
N ASP A 364 10.67 -5.64 -4.22
CA ASP A 364 11.01 -4.53 -3.32
C ASP A 364 10.27 -4.67 -1.99
N TRP A 365 10.90 -4.20 -0.92
CA TRP A 365 10.40 -4.28 0.43
C TRP A 365 10.01 -2.90 0.96
N VAL A 366 8.90 -2.87 1.69
CA VAL A 366 8.39 -1.66 2.34
C VAL A 366 8.06 -1.98 3.78
N ASP A 367 8.53 -1.15 4.70
CA ASP A 367 8.11 -1.17 6.09
C ASP A 367 6.87 -0.28 6.23
N PHE A 368 5.72 -0.88 6.55
CA PHE A 368 4.50 -0.17 6.90
C PHE A 368 4.43 -0.02 8.41
N ILE A 369 4.28 1.20 8.88
CA ILE A 369 4.18 1.52 10.31
C ILE A 369 2.69 1.62 10.66
N GLY A 370 2.24 0.73 11.55
CA GLY A 370 0.88 0.75 12.07
C GLY A 370 0.65 1.87 13.09
N ASP A 371 -0.60 2.09 13.47
CA ASP A 371 -0.99 3.09 14.48
C ASP A 371 -0.41 2.78 15.87
N ASP A 372 -0.03 1.52 16.11
CA ASP A 372 0.67 1.04 17.30
C ASP A 372 2.18 1.34 17.30
N GLY A 373 2.69 1.98 16.24
CA GLY A 373 4.11 2.25 16.03
C GLY A 373 4.94 1.02 15.64
N GLN A 374 4.33 -0.16 15.50
CA GLN A 374 5.02 -1.35 15.04
C GLN A 374 5.16 -1.36 13.52
N GLY A 375 6.37 -1.63 13.04
CA GLY A 375 6.67 -1.76 11.61
C GLY A 375 6.38 -3.18 11.12
N ARG A 376 5.53 -3.30 10.09
CA ARG A 376 5.36 -4.57 9.35
C ARG A 376 6.13 -4.47 8.05
N ARG A 377 7.06 -5.40 7.82
CA ARG A 377 7.82 -5.49 6.58
C ARG A 377 7.08 -6.36 5.59
N GLU A 378 6.73 -5.77 4.46
CA GLU A 378 5.94 -6.41 3.42
C GLU A 378 6.68 -6.35 2.08
N ARG A 379 6.58 -7.42 1.29
CA ARG A 379 7.21 -7.53 -0.03
C ARG A 379 6.24 -7.19 -1.14
N LEU A 380 6.67 -6.40 -2.11
CA LEU A 380 5.89 -6.15 -3.32
C LEU A 380 5.85 -7.41 -4.18
N THR A 381 4.73 -8.14 -4.12
CA THR A 381 4.56 -9.43 -4.79
C THR A 381 3.87 -9.32 -6.14
N TRP A 382 3.02 -8.29 -6.30
CA TRP A 382 2.33 -8.09 -7.56
C TRP A 382 2.09 -6.59 -7.83
N ILE A 383 2.08 -6.25 -9.13
CA ILE A 383 1.78 -4.91 -9.65
C ILE A 383 0.73 -5.09 -10.73
N SER A 384 -0.37 -4.33 -10.67
CA SER A 384 -1.41 -4.39 -11.71
C SER A 384 -0.85 -3.97 -13.08
N PRO A 385 -1.37 -4.49 -14.19
CA PRO A 385 -0.90 -4.12 -15.53
C PRO A 385 -0.99 -2.61 -15.82
N SER A 386 -2.00 -1.94 -15.28
CA SER A 386 -2.18 -0.49 -15.35
C SER A 386 -1.33 0.29 -14.36
N ARG A 387 -0.62 -0.40 -13.45
CA ARG A 387 0.10 0.17 -12.29
C ARG A 387 -0.78 1.05 -11.39
N SER A 388 -2.09 0.78 -11.35
CA SER A 388 -3.05 1.45 -10.48
C SER A 388 -3.12 0.83 -9.09
N LEU A 389 -2.63 -0.41 -8.91
CA LEU A 389 -2.58 -1.13 -7.65
C LEU A 389 -1.25 -1.85 -7.46
N PHE A 390 -0.76 -1.82 -6.24
CA PHE A 390 0.36 -2.61 -5.74
C PHE A 390 -0.13 -3.57 -4.67
N LEU A 391 0.30 -4.83 -4.74
CA LEU A 391 0.01 -5.84 -3.74
C LEU A 391 1.28 -6.18 -2.99
N PHE A 392 1.27 -5.95 -1.69
CA PHE A 392 2.31 -6.35 -0.75
C PHE A 392 1.82 -7.54 0.06
N SER A 393 2.72 -8.46 0.39
CA SER A 393 2.43 -9.60 1.26
C SER A 393 3.55 -9.83 2.26
N ASN A 394 3.19 -10.42 3.39
CA ASN A 394 4.15 -10.84 4.40
C ASN A 394 4.63 -12.28 4.15
N HIS A 395 5.71 -12.69 4.83
CA HIS A 395 6.27 -14.03 4.72
C HIS A 395 5.31 -15.15 5.15
N ALA A 396 4.41 -14.88 6.11
CA ALA A 396 3.45 -15.87 6.57
C ALA A 396 2.31 -16.10 5.55
N ALA A 397 2.24 -15.31 4.47
CA ALA A 397 1.22 -15.35 3.42
C ALA A 397 -0.23 -15.29 3.95
N ASN A 398 -0.41 -14.75 5.15
CA ASN A 398 -1.72 -14.62 5.83
C ASN A 398 -2.28 -13.21 5.81
N CYS A 399 -1.48 -12.24 5.36
CA CYS A 399 -1.86 -10.84 5.22
C CYS A 399 -1.34 -10.29 3.90
N ALA A 400 -2.17 -9.49 3.23
CA ALA A 400 -1.81 -8.77 2.03
C ALA A 400 -2.32 -7.33 2.10
N ILE A 401 -1.54 -6.37 1.60
CA ILE A 401 -1.91 -4.96 1.50
C ILE A 401 -2.06 -4.62 0.01
N SER A 402 -3.29 -4.29 -0.39
CA SER A 402 -3.58 -3.75 -1.71
C SER A 402 -3.65 -2.23 -1.62
N ILE A 403 -2.74 -1.52 -2.27
CA ILE A 403 -2.60 -0.07 -2.11
C ILE A 403 -2.44 0.63 -3.46
N THR A 404 -3.09 1.80 -3.62
CA THR A 404 -2.90 2.64 -4.80
C THR A 404 -1.56 3.38 -4.73
N PRO A 405 -0.95 3.74 -5.90
CA PRO A 405 0.31 4.50 -5.93
C PRO A 405 0.25 5.81 -5.14
N GLU A 406 -0.89 6.50 -5.20
CA GLU A 406 -1.14 7.77 -4.52
C GLU A 406 -1.19 7.57 -3.00
N ALA A 407 -1.88 6.53 -2.53
CA ALA A 407 -1.95 6.19 -1.10
C ALA A 407 -0.59 5.75 -0.56
N LEU A 408 0.20 5.01 -1.34
CA LEU A 408 1.57 4.64 -0.95
C LEU A 408 2.49 5.86 -0.91
N ALA A 409 2.39 6.76 -1.90
CA ALA A 409 3.15 8.01 -1.91
C ALA A 409 2.82 8.87 -0.68
N HIS A 410 1.55 8.95 -0.31
CA HIS A 410 1.11 9.64 0.91
C HIS A 410 1.68 9.00 2.18
N ARG A 411 1.65 7.66 2.30
CA ARG A 411 2.28 6.96 3.43
C ARG A 411 3.79 7.17 3.52
N LEU A 412 4.48 7.28 2.40
CA LEU A 412 5.92 7.62 2.37
C LEU A 412 6.19 9.05 2.85
N GLN A 413 5.30 10.00 2.55
CA GLN A 413 5.42 11.41 2.99
C GLN A 413 5.14 11.57 4.48
N THR A 414 4.13 10.88 4.99
CA THR A 414 3.75 10.90 6.42
C THR A 414 4.65 10.03 7.30
N ASN A 415 5.70 9.41 6.71
CA ASN A 415 6.58 8.45 7.38
C ASN A 415 5.86 7.24 7.97
N THR A 416 4.64 6.93 7.51
CA THR A 416 3.90 5.70 7.85
C THR A 416 4.23 4.53 6.92
N ALA A 417 5.10 4.75 5.94
CA ALA A 417 5.78 3.72 5.15
C ALA A 417 7.23 4.13 4.87
N ARG A 418 8.14 3.14 4.72
CA ARG A 418 9.54 3.36 4.35
C ARG A 418 10.02 2.30 3.37
N LEU A 419 10.75 2.71 2.34
CA LEU A 419 11.41 1.78 1.43
C LEU A 419 12.63 1.17 2.10
N VAL A 420 12.77 -0.14 1.99
CA VAL A 420 13.94 -0.88 2.53
C VAL A 420 15.04 -0.87 1.48
N GLU A 421 16.17 -0.23 1.80
CA GLU A 421 17.34 -0.21 0.92
C GLU A 421 18.13 -1.52 1.04
N ARG A 422 18.80 -1.90 -0.06
CA ARG A 422 19.72 -3.06 -0.06
C ARG A 422 21.06 -2.61 0.50
N ASP A 423 21.40 -3.13 1.67
CA ASP A 423 22.68 -2.85 2.33
C ASP A 423 23.77 -3.87 1.97
N ALA A 424 25.03 -3.49 2.25
CA ALA A 424 26.15 -4.41 2.20
C ALA A 424 25.97 -5.57 3.20
N PRO A 425 26.52 -6.77 2.93
CA PRO A 425 26.48 -7.92 3.82
C PRO A 425 26.95 -7.60 5.24
N MET A 426 26.35 -8.27 6.25
CA MET A 426 26.62 -7.99 7.67
C MET A 426 28.08 -8.19 8.04
N PHE A 427 28.67 -9.29 7.57
CA PHE A 427 30.07 -9.61 7.86
C PHE A 427 30.98 -8.55 7.28
N GLU A 428 30.74 -8.06 6.07
CA GLU A 428 31.53 -6.99 5.45
C GLU A 428 31.42 -5.68 6.24
N ARG A 429 30.20 -5.29 6.65
CA ARG A 429 29.99 -4.10 7.49
C ARG A 429 30.71 -4.22 8.83
N ALA A 430 30.62 -5.38 9.47
CA ALA A 430 31.28 -5.64 10.74
C ALA A 430 32.82 -5.68 10.60
N LEU A 431 33.33 -6.30 9.53
CA LEU A 431 34.77 -6.36 9.26
C LEU A 431 35.34 -4.97 8.96
N ASP A 432 34.69 -4.18 8.11
CA ASP A 432 35.07 -2.80 7.83
C ASP A 432 35.07 -1.94 9.10
N GLY A 433 34.09 -2.14 9.97
CA GLY A 433 34.03 -1.48 11.27
C GLY A 433 35.20 -1.88 12.19
N ALA A 434 35.52 -3.17 12.24
CA ALA A 434 36.65 -3.67 13.04
C ALA A 434 38.00 -3.14 12.53
N ILE A 435 38.22 -3.12 11.22
CA ILE A 435 39.42 -2.55 10.60
C ILE A 435 39.55 -1.05 10.95
N LYS A 436 38.49 -0.28 10.79
CA LYS A 436 38.45 1.15 11.14
C LYS A 436 38.74 1.40 12.63
N ALA A 437 38.28 0.51 13.50
CA ALA A 437 38.53 0.61 14.95
C ALA A 437 40.01 0.33 15.29
N LEU A 438 40.66 -0.56 14.53
CA LEU A 438 42.11 -0.86 14.66
C LEU A 438 42.98 0.26 14.12
N ASP A 439 42.55 0.95 13.05
CA ASP A 439 43.26 2.06 12.43
C ASP A 439 43.15 3.38 13.20
N GLN A 440 42.22 3.49 14.17
CA GLN A 440 42.18 4.66 15.03
C GLN A 440 43.31 4.60 16.06
N PRO A 441 44.27 5.55 16.06
CA PRO A 441 45.27 5.58 17.09
C PRO A 441 44.62 5.71 18.45
N ALA A 442 45.00 4.85 19.40
CA ALA A 442 44.53 4.89 20.76
C ALA A 442 44.68 6.33 21.29
N SER A 443 43.58 7.07 21.27
CA SER A 443 43.51 8.40 21.87
C SER A 443 43.74 8.21 23.35
N GLY A 444 44.93 8.62 23.79
CA GLY A 444 45.49 8.42 25.10
C GLY A 444 44.52 8.83 26.22
N HIS A 445 44.36 7.96 27.15
CA HIS A 445 44.07 8.34 28.51
C HIS A 445 45.29 9.06 29.03
N SER A 446 45.29 10.37 28.96
CA SER A 446 46.13 11.26 29.76
C SER A 446 45.31 11.82 30.87
N GLU A 447 45.68 11.38 32.07
CA GLU A 447 45.39 11.94 33.39
C GLU A 447 43.91 11.95 33.87
#